data_9f70ead3712a62d0635756b6631047c7
#
_entry.id   9f70ead3712a62d0635756b6631047c7
#
_cell.length_a   1.000
_cell.length_b   1.000
_cell.length_c   1.000
_cell.angle_alpha   90.00
_cell.angle_beta   90.00
_cell.angle_gamma   90.00
#
_symmetry.space_group_name_H-M   'P 1'
#
loop_
_entity.id
_entity.type
_entity.pdbx_description
1 polymer ?
#
loop_
_entity_poly.entity_id
_entity_poly.type
_entity_poly.pdbx_seq_one_letter_code
_entity_poly.pdbx_strand_id
1 'polypeptide(L)'
;MTIAIPRNNAIRASIAVAALLCVGSNALAQTAAAATPPAKTAAPAQAQPWKSIAIPPLHAFKPTQPKRIELANGLVIFLQEDHELPFIHGSIIIRGGSRDEPAAKVGLVSLYGQTWRTSGTATASGDVLDDQLASKAAVIEARGGPEFTSMGWRSLKGDSDSVFASAIDLLLHPAFKADKLALAKRQMESAISRRNDDAQGIAVREAIKQVYGPTSPYARRAEYATVEAVTLDDLKDWHDRSLVANHMLVAVSGDFDSAAMEAKLRAVFEPLPRGAAFEAPKVDFPGPKPGVYFVDKPDVNQSNAFVVGLGTEQSNPDYYALSIMNDVFSGGFGSRVVQYVRTKLGLAYEVGGSFSADYDHPGIFYAVAVTKSATTVAATQAVLEEIGRLKTDPPTPEELRKAKDDELNSFIFNYDTPEKTLDEQVDLAFYDYPPDFLEKYHDAIEKVTAEDVTRVANKYIDVSKLAIVVVGNKSEIQPPLAALGKVTDLDISIPPPPGAAKPGGGGPGKGPGQ
;
A
#
# COMPACT_ATOMS: atom_id res chain seq x y z
N MET A 1 -7.26 -7.98 9.27
CA MET A 1 -6.71 -6.63 9.51
C MET A 1 -5.92 -6.26 8.27
N THR A 2 -6.55 -5.57 7.34
CA THR A 2 -5.97 -5.26 6.02
C THR A 2 -5.07 -4.05 6.20
N ILE A 3 -3.77 -4.25 6.06
CA ILE A 3 -2.81 -3.15 6.00
C ILE A 3 -3.10 -2.40 4.71
N ALA A 4 -3.61 -1.17 4.81
CA ALA A 4 -3.73 -0.28 3.68
C ALA A 4 -2.31 0.12 3.27
N ILE A 5 -1.76 -0.60 2.30
CA ILE A 5 -0.64 -0.12 1.48
C ILE A 5 -1.21 1.00 0.64
N PRO A 6 -0.55 2.16 0.50
CA PRO A 6 -1.03 3.22 -0.37
C PRO A 6 -1.34 2.64 -1.74
N ARG A 7 -2.49 3.03 -2.29
CA ARG A 7 -2.92 2.63 -3.64
C ARG A 7 -1.99 3.26 -4.66
N ASN A 8 -0.85 2.65 -4.90
CA ASN A 8 -0.07 2.90 -6.10
C ASN A 8 -0.57 1.94 -7.17
N ASN A 9 -1.36 2.44 -8.10
CA ASN A 9 -1.95 1.65 -9.17
C ASN A 9 -0.93 1.15 -10.20
N ALA A 10 0.33 1.52 -10.11
CA ALA A 10 1.34 1.12 -11.09
C ALA A 10 1.97 -0.26 -10.83
N ILE A 11 1.88 -0.84 -9.63
CA ILE A 11 2.45 -2.18 -9.37
C ILE A 11 1.59 -2.89 -8.32
N ARG A 12 0.46 -3.45 -8.73
CA ARG A 12 -0.21 -4.50 -7.96
C ARG A 12 0.49 -5.83 -8.20
N ALA A 13 1.55 -6.10 -7.46
CA ALA A 13 1.95 -7.48 -7.22
C ALA A 13 0.81 -8.14 -6.43
N SER A 14 -0.04 -8.88 -7.12
CA SER A 14 -1.16 -9.63 -6.53
C SER A 14 -0.60 -10.68 -5.57
N ILE A 15 -0.54 -10.38 -4.28
CA ILE A 15 -0.37 -11.40 -3.25
C ILE A 15 -1.75 -12.00 -3.01
N ALA A 16 -2.12 -12.97 -3.86
CA ALA A 16 -3.25 -13.84 -3.61
C ALA A 16 -2.81 -14.88 -2.56
N VAL A 17 -3.19 -14.67 -1.32
CA VAL A 17 -3.11 -15.72 -0.28
C VAL A 17 -4.22 -16.73 -0.54
N ALA A 18 -3.88 -17.81 -1.25
CA ALA A 18 -4.71 -19.01 -1.34
C ALA A 18 -4.44 -19.86 -0.10
N ALA A 19 -5.29 -19.78 0.91
CA ALA A 19 -5.34 -20.74 2.00
C ALA A 19 -5.97 -22.04 1.50
N LEU A 20 -5.14 -23.04 1.16
CA LEU A 20 -5.59 -24.42 0.93
C LEU A 20 -5.43 -25.22 2.22
N LEU A 21 -6.56 -25.62 2.78
CA LEU A 21 -6.68 -26.63 3.83
C LEU A 21 -6.24 -28.00 3.27
N CYS A 22 -5.10 -28.54 3.71
CA CYS A 22 -4.74 -29.92 3.50
C CYS A 22 -5.12 -30.75 4.72
N VAL A 23 -6.15 -31.59 4.55
CA VAL A 23 -6.52 -32.68 5.46
C VAL A 23 -5.46 -33.79 5.34
N GLY A 24 -4.95 -34.24 6.47
CA GLY A 24 -3.94 -35.26 6.55
C GLY A 24 -4.41 -36.64 6.12
N SER A 25 -3.51 -37.39 5.51
CA SER A 25 -3.60 -38.86 5.37
C SER A 25 -2.24 -39.49 5.65
N ASN A 26 -2.18 -40.26 6.72
CA ASN A 26 -1.07 -41.13 7.05
C ASN A 26 -0.92 -42.22 5.99
N ALA A 27 0.24 -42.40 5.42
CA ALA A 27 0.61 -43.59 4.65
C ALA A 27 1.93 -44.16 5.17
N LEU A 28 1.85 -45.42 5.51
CA LEU A 28 2.88 -46.32 6.02
C LEU A 28 4.08 -46.43 5.06
N ALA A 29 5.26 -46.31 5.62
CA ALA A 29 6.52 -46.63 4.93
C ALA A 29 6.66 -48.14 4.70
N GLN A 30 6.74 -48.55 3.45
CA GLN A 30 7.27 -49.86 3.07
C GLN A 30 8.62 -49.69 2.38
N THR A 31 9.64 -50.29 2.97
CA THR A 31 10.99 -50.44 2.40
C THR A 31 10.95 -51.37 1.22
N ALA A 32 11.30 -50.90 0.03
CA ALA A 32 11.59 -51.75 -1.13
C ALA A 32 12.99 -51.43 -1.68
N ALA A 33 13.74 -52.51 -1.95
CA ALA A 33 15.11 -52.50 -2.41
C ALA A 33 15.30 -51.80 -3.77
N ALA A 34 16.41 -51.08 -3.91
CA ALA A 34 16.79 -50.36 -5.10
C ALA A 34 17.06 -51.30 -6.29
N ALA A 35 16.24 -51.20 -7.33
CA ALA A 35 16.54 -51.71 -8.66
C ALA A 35 16.88 -50.49 -9.56
N THR A 36 18.00 -50.57 -10.27
CA THR A 36 18.50 -49.58 -11.22
C THR A 36 17.46 -49.39 -12.36
N PRO A 37 16.96 -48.19 -12.62
CA PRO A 37 15.99 -48.01 -13.69
C PRO A 37 16.68 -48.05 -15.06
N PRO A 38 16.04 -48.66 -16.09
CA PRO A 38 16.55 -48.64 -17.43
C PRO A 38 16.52 -47.20 -18.00
N ALA A 39 17.52 -46.85 -18.81
CA ALA A 39 17.62 -45.56 -19.50
C ALA A 39 16.32 -45.23 -20.24
N LYS A 40 15.65 -44.14 -19.82
CA LYS A 40 14.49 -43.61 -20.54
C LYS A 40 14.94 -43.07 -21.89
N THR A 41 14.58 -43.77 -22.96
CA THR A 41 14.56 -43.19 -24.30
C THR A 41 13.68 -41.90 -24.26
N ALA A 42 14.24 -40.78 -24.69
CA ALA A 42 13.52 -39.53 -24.73
C ALA A 42 12.25 -39.70 -25.60
N ALA A 43 11.09 -39.54 -25.00
CA ALA A 43 9.84 -39.49 -25.74
C ALA A 43 9.89 -38.33 -26.77
N PRO A 44 9.35 -38.50 -27.98
CA PRO A 44 9.30 -37.41 -28.95
C PRO A 44 8.59 -36.21 -28.32
N ALA A 45 9.17 -35.04 -28.52
CA ALA A 45 8.60 -33.77 -27.99
C ALA A 45 7.12 -33.67 -28.39
N GLN A 46 6.22 -33.74 -27.43
CA GLN A 46 4.79 -33.55 -27.68
C GLN A 46 4.59 -32.23 -28.38
N ALA A 47 3.89 -32.29 -29.53
CA ALA A 47 3.47 -31.07 -30.20
C ALA A 47 2.73 -30.15 -29.22
N GLN A 48 3.17 -28.91 -29.13
CA GLN A 48 2.58 -27.88 -28.24
C GLN A 48 1.60 -27.03 -29.09
N PRO A 49 0.37 -27.52 -29.33
CA PRO A 49 -0.55 -26.87 -30.28
C PRO A 49 -0.94 -25.45 -29.86
N TRP A 50 -0.81 -25.13 -28.56
CA TRP A 50 -1.05 -23.77 -28.05
C TRP A 50 -0.03 -22.73 -28.56
N LYS A 51 1.17 -23.15 -28.97
CA LYS A 51 2.18 -22.24 -29.55
C LYS A 51 1.84 -21.78 -30.96
N SER A 52 0.92 -22.44 -31.62
CA SER A 52 0.44 -22.08 -32.95
C SER A 52 -0.88 -21.26 -32.93
N ILE A 53 -1.44 -20.99 -31.77
CA ILE A 53 -2.61 -20.13 -31.65
C ILE A 53 -2.17 -18.71 -31.98
N ALA A 54 -2.77 -18.14 -33.02
CA ALA A 54 -2.54 -16.74 -33.36
C ALA A 54 -3.18 -15.86 -32.31
N ILE A 55 -2.35 -15.09 -31.62
CA ILE A 55 -2.83 -14.06 -30.68
C ILE A 55 -3.15 -12.82 -31.52
N PRO A 56 -4.42 -12.35 -31.56
CA PRO A 56 -4.75 -11.14 -32.28
C PRO A 56 -4.01 -9.94 -31.65
N PRO A 57 -3.72 -8.89 -32.44
CA PRO A 57 -3.14 -7.68 -31.87
C PRO A 57 -4.09 -7.10 -30.83
N LEU A 58 -3.53 -6.54 -29.75
CA LEU A 58 -4.31 -5.83 -28.74
C LEU A 58 -5.07 -4.67 -29.39
N HIS A 59 -6.32 -4.49 -28.97
CA HIS A 59 -7.06 -3.28 -29.34
C HIS A 59 -6.37 -2.05 -28.75
N ALA A 60 -6.47 -0.92 -29.47
CA ALA A 60 -5.96 0.34 -28.95
C ALA A 60 -6.63 0.66 -27.60
N PHE A 61 -5.82 0.90 -26.57
CA PHE A 61 -6.31 1.32 -25.27
C PHE A 61 -6.94 2.72 -25.39
N LYS A 62 -8.24 2.79 -25.17
CA LYS A 62 -9.03 4.04 -25.20
C LYS A 62 -10.06 3.99 -24.08
N PRO A 63 -9.67 4.25 -22.85
CA PRO A 63 -10.60 4.26 -21.73
C PRO A 63 -11.61 5.39 -21.91
N THR A 64 -12.86 5.15 -21.49
CA THR A 64 -13.88 6.20 -21.48
C THR A 64 -13.48 7.25 -20.47
N GLN A 65 -13.28 8.50 -20.94
CA GLN A 65 -12.91 9.60 -20.07
C GLN A 65 -14.12 10.12 -19.30
N PRO A 66 -14.03 10.30 -17.97
CA PRO A 66 -15.10 10.90 -17.19
C PRO A 66 -15.27 12.39 -17.57
N LYS A 67 -16.50 12.88 -17.44
CA LYS A 67 -16.78 14.31 -17.59
C LYS A 67 -16.19 15.07 -16.41
N ARG A 68 -15.21 15.95 -16.66
CA ARG A 68 -14.59 16.83 -15.66
C ARG A 68 -15.27 18.21 -15.64
N ILE A 69 -15.64 18.67 -14.48
CA ILE A 69 -16.30 19.95 -14.23
C ILE A 69 -15.54 20.65 -13.11
N GLU A 70 -15.18 21.92 -13.34
CA GLU A 70 -14.55 22.76 -12.32
C GLU A 70 -15.53 23.87 -11.92
N LEU A 71 -15.82 23.97 -10.62
CA LEU A 71 -16.70 24.98 -10.07
C LEU A 71 -15.92 26.29 -9.85
N ALA A 72 -16.64 27.41 -9.81
CA ALA A 72 -16.04 28.73 -9.60
C ALA A 72 -15.27 28.85 -8.26
N ASN A 73 -15.67 28.06 -7.26
CA ASN A 73 -14.99 27.99 -5.97
C ASN A 73 -13.75 27.06 -5.96
N GLY A 74 -13.43 26.44 -7.11
CA GLY A 74 -12.25 25.61 -7.31
C GLY A 74 -12.43 24.12 -6.98
N LEU A 75 -13.64 23.67 -6.62
CA LEU A 75 -13.94 22.24 -6.47
C LEU A 75 -14.00 21.59 -7.85
N VAL A 76 -13.45 20.37 -7.95
CA VAL A 76 -13.48 19.58 -9.19
C VAL A 76 -14.43 18.41 -9.05
N ILE A 77 -15.32 18.23 -10.03
CA ILE A 77 -16.26 17.12 -10.10
C ILE A 77 -15.89 16.24 -11.30
N PHE A 78 -15.92 14.94 -11.09
CA PHE A 78 -15.82 13.94 -12.15
C PHE A 78 -17.11 13.12 -12.19
N LEU A 79 -17.67 12.95 -13.39
CA LEU A 79 -18.88 12.14 -13.62
C LEU A 79 -18.58 11.04 -14.65
N GLN A 80 -18.87 9.81 -14.28
CA GLN A 80 -18.77 8.65 -15.14
C GLN A 80 -20.13 7.94 -15.18
N GLU A 81 -20.94 8.31 -16.18
CA GLU A 81 -22.25 7.69 -16.43
C GLU A 81 -22.05 6.28 -16.96
N ASP A 82 -22.72 5.29 -16.33
CA ASP A 82 -22.66 3.88 -16.68
C ASP A 82 -23.97 3.20 -16.32
N HIS A 83 -24.69 2.64 -17.32
CA HIS A 83 -26.00 2.03 -17.16
C HIS A 83 -25.94 0.49 -17.14
N GLU A 84 -24.77 -0.12 -17.03
CA GLU A 84 -24.63 -1.58 -17.04
C GLU A 84 -25.27 -2.21 -15.80
N LEU A 85 -25.09 -1.59 -14.63
CA LEU A 85 -25.65 -2.03 -13.36
C LEU A 85 -26.37 -0.88 -12.66
N PRO A 86 -27.50 -1.16 -11.94
CA PRO A 86 -28.31 -0.13 -11.29
C PRO A 86 -27.69 0.37 -9.98
N PHE A 87 -26.39 0.69 -9.98
CA PHE A 87 -25.66 1.22 -8.83
C PHE A 87 -25.22 2.66 -9.07
N ILE A 88 -25.10 3.41 -7.98
CA ILE A 88 -24.43 4.70 -7.96
C ILE A 88 -23.36 4.66 -6.88
N HIS A 89 -22.16 4.99 -7.27
CA HIS A 89 -20.98 5.14 -6.40
C HIS A 89 -20.56 6.60 -6.41
N GLY A 90 -20.23 7.12 -5.24
CA GLY A 90 -19.65 8.44 -5.16
C GLY A 90 -18.53 8.50 -4.14
N SER A 91 -17.61 9.41 -4.35
CA SER A 91 -16.51 9.69 -3.43
C SER A 91 -16.25 11.19 -3.34
N ILE A 92 -15.87 11.63 -2.17
CA ILE A 92 -15.37 12.96 -1.88
C ILE A 92 -13.97 12.76 -1.33
N ILE A 93 -12.98 13.35 -1.99
CA ILE A 93 -11.59 13.34 -1.57
C ILE A 93 -11.22 14.74 -1.15
N ILE A 94 -10.65 14.90 0.03
CA ILE A 94 -10.31 16.16 0.64
C ILE A 94 -8.82 16.18 0.92
N ARG A 95 -8.06 17.13 0.39
CA ARG A 95 -6.63 17.29 0.66
C ARG A 95 -6.37 17.48 2.15
N GLY A 96 -5.33 16.84 2.65
CA GLY A 96 -4.97 16.81 4.06
C GLY A 96 -5.17 15.42 4.68
N GLY A 97 -4.07 14.86 5.18
CA GLY A 97 -3.99 13.50 5.71
C GLY A 97 -3.08 13.39 6.92
N SER A 98 -2.71 12.19 7.31
CA SER A 98 -1.88 11.96 8.51
C SER A 98 -0.48 12.56 8.39
N ARG A 99 0.01 12.86 7.19
CA ARG A 99 1.26 13.61 7.01
C ARG A 99 1.16 15.05 7.51
N ASP A 100 -0.06 15.62 7.53
CA ASP A 100 -0.35 17.01 7.91
C ASP A 100 -0.75 17.14 9.38
N GLU A 101 -0.90 16.03 10.12
CA GLU A 101 -1.26 16.07 11.53
C GLU A 101 -0.09 16.50 12.43
N PRO A 102 -0.35 17.18 13.55
CA PRO A 102 0.70 17.56 14.50
C PRO A 102 1.45 16.33 15.05
N ALA A 103 2.77 16.41 15.17
CA ALA A 103 3.58 15.32 15.71
C ALA A 103 3.16 14.86 17.14
N ALA A 104 2.61 15.77 17.95
CA ALA A 104 2.10 15.46 19.28
C ALA A 104 0.75 14.72 19.26
N LYS A 105 0.07 14.65 18.09
CA LYS A 105 -1.26 14.05 17.93
C LYS A 105 -1.29 13.07 16.77
N VAL A 106 -0.21 12.33 16.55
CA VAL A 106 -0.15 11.27 15.53
C VAL A 106 -1.25 10.25 15.80
N GLY A 107 -2.07 10.00 14.78
CA GLY A 107 -3.30 9.20 14.86
C GLY A 107 -4.59 10.03 14.79
N LEU A 108 -4.49 11.38 14.86
CA LEU A 108 -5.63 12.30 14.77
C LEU A 108 -6.47 12.01 13.51
N VAL A 109 -5.86 11.91 12.34
CA VAL A 109 -6.57 11.75 11.08
C VAL A 109 -7.29 10.40 10.98
N SER A 110 -6.68 9.35 11.52
CA SER A 110 -7.33 8.04 11.59
C SER A 110 -8.51 8.04 12.57
N LEU A 111 -8.35 8.66 13.75
CA LEU A 111 -9.43 8.84 14.73
C LEU A 111 -10.55 9.73 14.17
N TYR A 112 -10.18 10.78 13.43
CA TYR A 112 -11.14 11.66 12.75
C TYR A 112 -11.99 10.87 11.76
N GLY A 113 -11.41 10.16 10.80
CA GLY A 113 -12.17 9.41 9.79
C GLY A 113 -13.13 8.41 10.42
N GLN A 114 -12.67 7.65 11.42
CA GLN A 114 -13.49 6.66 12.11
C GLN A 114 -14.61 7.32 12.94
N THR A 115 -14.31 8.38 13.68
CA THR A 115 -15.30 9.07 14.53
C THR A 115 -16.30 9.84 13.69
N TRP A 116 -15.87 10.45 12.59
CA TRP A 116 -16.71 11.15 11.63
C TRP A 116 -17.87 10.26 11.18
N ARG A 117 -17.58 9.07 10.66
CA ARG A 117 -18.57 8.13 10.17
C ARG A 117 -19.47 7.56 11.27
N THR A 118 -18.88 7.15 12.40
CA THR A 118 -19.60 6.42 13.44
C THR A 118 -20.42 7.30 14.36
N SER A 119 -20.14 8.59 14.44
CA SER A 119 -20.92 9.53 15.26
C SER A 119 -22.30 9.83 14.69
N GLY A 120 -22.47 9.69 13.36
CA GLY A 120 -23.68 10.15 12.68
C GLY A 120 -23.76 11.69 12.65
N THR A 121 -24.98 12.19 12.56
CA THR A 121 -25.28 13.63 12.47
C THR A 121 -26.18 14.06 13.62
N ALA A 122 -26.57 15.32 13.64
CA ALA A 122 -27.55 15.84 14.60
C ALA A 122 -28.95 15.19 14.42
N THR A 123 -29.27 14.76 13.18
CA THR A 123 -30.57 14.22 12.79
C THR A 123 -30.65 12.69 12.88
N ALA A 124 -29.52 12.00 12.72
CA ALA A 124 -29.43 10.54 12.77
C ALA A 124 -28.16 10.09 13.51
N SER A 125 -28.31 9.33 14.58
CA SER A 125 -27.14 8.72 15.24
C SER A 125 -26.45 7.73 14.30
N GLY A 126 -25.15 7.43 14.55
CA GLY A 126 -24.40 6.45 13.75
C GLY A 126 -25.11 5.10 13.67
N ASP A 127 -25.66 4.62 14.78
CA ASP A 127 -26.36 3.32 14.85
C ASP A 127 -27.67 3.35 14.02
N VAL A 128 -28.45 4.45 14.07
CA VAL A 128 -29.63 4.64 13.22
C VAL A 128 -29.25 4.71 11.73
N LEU A 129 -28.16 5.38 11.43
CA LEU A 129 -27.63 5.46 10.06
C LEU A 129 -27.20 4.06 9.56
N ASP A 130 -26.55 3.25 10.42
CA ASP A 130 -26.16 1.89 10.09
C ASP A 130 -27.37 1.00 9.75
N ASP A 131 -28.45 1.06 10.55
CA ASP A 131 -29.70 0.35 10.28
C ASP A 131 -30.35 0.80 8.96
N GLN A 132 -30.38 2.11 8.69
CA GLN A 132 -30.92 2.66 7.45
C GLN A 132 -30.13 2.20 6.23
N LEU A 133 -28.80 2.22 6.28
CA LEU A 133 -27.93 1.77 5.20
C LEU A 133 -28.04 0.25 4.99
N ALA A 134 -28.05 -0.51 6.08
CA ALA A 134 -28.21 -1.97 6.00
C ALA A 134 -29.53 -2.38 5.34
N SER A 135 -30.64 -1.69 5.64
CA SER A 135 -31.94 -1.95 5.03
C SER A 135 -31.99 -1.74 3.51
N LYS A 136 -31.04 -0.96 2.96
CA LYS A 136 -30.92 -0.59 1.54
C LYS A 136 -29.73 -1.27 0.85
N ALA A 137 -29.00 -2.15 1.54
CA ALA A 137 -27.71 -2.68 1.09
C ALA A 137 -26.74 -1.56 0.63
N ALA A 138 -26.87 -0.39 1.25
CA ALA A 138 -26.07 0.80 0.96
C ALA A 138 -24.89 0.92 1.93
N VAL A 139 -23.87 1.67 1.52
CA VAL A 139 -22.67 1.91 2.32
C VAL A 139 -22.32 3.38 2.28
N ILE A 140 -21.94 3.94 3.43
CA ILE A 140 -21.24 5.22 3.55
C ILE A 140 -20.04 4.98 4.45
N GLU A 141 -18.84 5.33 3.99
CA GLU A 141 -17.60 5.16 4.74
C GLU A 141 -16.78 6.45 4.72
N ALA A 142 -16.13 6.76 5.84
CA ALA A 142 -15.17 7.86 5.91
C ALA A 142 -13.82 7.34 6.41
N ARG A 143 -12.73 7.86 5.84
CA ARG A 143 -11.37 7.40 6.12
C ARG A 143 -10.39 8.56 6.18
N GLY A 144 -9.40 8.43 7.06
CA GLY A 144 -8.21 9.25 7.05
C GLY A 144 -7.04 8.48 6.43
N GLY A 145 -6.48 9.01 5.37
CA GLY A 145 -5.30 8.47 4.68
C GLY A 145 -4.03 9.27 5.00
N PRO A 146 -2.89 8.92 4.39
CA PRO A 146 -1.65 9.68 4.55
C PRO A 146 -1.73 11.11 4.01
N GLU A 147 -2.38 11.33 2.88
CA GLU A 147 -2.35 12.57 2.10
C GLU A 147 -3.70 13.23 1.96
N PHE A 148 -4.77 12.45 2.18
CA PHE A 148 -6.14 12.94 2.08
C PHE A 148 -7.05 12.25 3.08
N THR A 149 -8.18 12.88 3.34
CA THR A 149 -9.34 12.24 3.95
C THR A 149 -10.40 12.02 2.89
N SER A 150 -11.21 10.99 3.03
CA SER A 150 -12.23 10.68 2.05
C SER A 150 -13.53 10.22 2.68
N MET A 151 -14.63 10.49 1.98
CA MET A 151 -15.93 9.89 2.23
C MET A 151 -16.43 9.25 0.93
N GLY A 152 -16.81 7.98 1.00
CA GLY A 152 -17.41 7.26 -0.13
C GLY A 152 -18.80 6.78 0.21
N TRP A 153 -19.68 6.69 -0.80
CA TRP A 153 -21.00 6.06 -0.68
C TRP A 153 -21.30 5.17 -1.87
N ARG A 154 -22.13 4.19 -1.62
CA ARG A 154 -22.66 3.28 -2.64
C ARG A 154 -24.09 2.89 -2.33
N SER A 155 -24.94 2.88 -3.35
CA SER A 155 -26.33 2.44 -3.24
C SER A 155 -26.86 1.91 -4.56
N LEU A 156 -28.02 1.24 -4.49
CA LEU A 156 -28.85 1.05 -5.67
C LEU A 156 -29.38 2.40 -6.15
N LYS A 157 -29.63 2.54 -7.46
CA LYS A 157 -30.19 3.74 -8.09
C LYS A 157 -31.48 4.23 -7.39
N GLY A 158 -32.39 3.31 -7.01
CA GLY A 158 -33.65 3.63 -6.35
C GLY A 158 -33.49 4.26 -4.97
N ASP A 159 -32.37 4.01 -4.28
CA ASP A 159 -32.07 4.55 -2.95
C ASP A 159 -31.07 5.71 -2.96
N SER A 160 -30.54 6.06 -4.13
CA SER A 160 -29.39 6.96 -4.28
C SER A 160 -29.64 8.35 -3.69
N ASP A 161 -30.85 8.90 -3.84
CA ASP A 161 -31.18 10.23 -3.32
C ASP A 161 -31.10 10.29 -1.80
N SER A 162 -31.64 9.26 -1.13
CA SER A 162 -31.62 9.18 0.34
C SER A 162 -30.24 8.90 0.90
N VAL A 163 -29.44 8.06 0.22
CA VAL A 163 -28.06 7.73 0.63
C VAL A 163 -27.14 8.93 0.39
N PHE A 164 -27.27 9.61 -0.75
CA PHE A 164 -26.56 10.84 -1.03
C PHE A 164 -26.88 11.93 0.01
N ALA A 165 -28.18 12.14 0.34
CA ALA A 165 -28.55 13.11 1.36
C ALA A 165 -27.92 12.79 2.72
N SER A 166 -27.86 11.51 3.10
CA SER A 166 -27.18 11.09 4.34
C SER A 166 -25.65 11.31 4.28
N ALA A 167 -25.01 11.07 3.14
CA ALA A 167 -23.59 11.33 2.96
C ALA A 167 -23.28 12.83 3.06
N ILE A 168 -24.12 13.68 2.47
CA ILE A 168 -23.96 15.13 2.54
C ILE A 168 -24.23 15.67 3.95
N ASP A 169 -25.22 15.12 4.66
CA ASP A 169 -25.47 15.51 6.06
C ASP A 169 -24.27 15.13 6.94
N LEU A 170 -23.66 13.93 6.74
CA LEU A 170 -22.42 13.55 7.41
C LEU A 170 -21.24 14.48 7.03
N LEU A 171 -21.16 14.93 5.78
CA LEU A 171 -20.11 15.84 5.33
C LEU A 171 -20.25 17.20 5.99
N LEU A 172 -21.47 17.75 6.03
CA LEU A 172 -21.69 19.15 6.44
C LEU A 172 -22.00 19.30 7.93
N HIS A 173 -22.59 18.29 8.57
CA HIS A 173 -23.11 18.37 9.93
C HIS A 173 -22.78 17.14 10.80
N PRO A 174 -21.50 16.69 10.87
CA PRO A 174 -21.13 15.54 11.69
C PRO A 174 -21.30 15.84 13.19
N ALA A 175 -21.75 14.84 13.94
CA ALA A 175 -22.03 15.02 15.37
C ALA A 175 -20.79 14.96 16.27
N PHE A 176 -19.70 14.30 15.86
CA PHE A 176 -18.48 14.07 16.66
C PHE A 176 -18.74 13.74 18.14
N LYS A 177 -19.24 12.53 18.42
CA LYS A 177 -19.63 12.12 19.77
C LYS A 177 -18.45 11.62 20.59
N ALA A 178 -18.43 11.96 21.90
CA ALA A 178 -17.35 11.61 22.80
C ALA A 178 -17.20 10.09 23.02
N ASP A 179 -18.29 9.36 23.08
CA ASP A 179 -18.31 7.90 23.24
C ASP A 179 -17.74 7.19 21.99
N LYS A 180 -18.00 7.70 20.79
CA LYS A 180 -17.45 7.17 19.53
C LYS A 180 -15.94 7.47 19.41
N LEU A 181 -15.49 8.66 19.80
CA LEU A 181 -14.05 8.95 19.89
C LEU A 181 -13.37 8.05 20.94
N ALA A 182 -13.98 7.85 22.10
CA ALA A 182 -13.44 6.96 23.12
C ALA A 182 -13.36 5.50 22.62
N LEU A 183 -14.34 5.05 21.83
CA LEU A 183 -14.29 3.72 21.21
C LEU A 183 -13.17 3.63 20.18
N ALA A 184 -13.04 4.62 19.30
CA ALA A 184 -11.98 4.68 18.29
C ALA A 184 -10.58 4.67 18.93
N LYS A 185 -10.39 5.43 20.01
CA LYS A 185 -9.14 5.41 20.80
C LYS A 185 -8.82 4.02 21.34
N ARG A 186 -9.77 3.35 22.01
CA ARG A 186 -9.56 1.98 22.53
C ARG A 186 -9.20 0.98 21.43
N GLN A 187 -9.81 1.10 20.25
CA GLN A 187 -9.47 0.24 19.11
C GLN A 187 -8.05 0.50 18.61
N MET A 188 -7.64 1.76 18.51
CA MET A 188 -6.28 2.14 18.15
C MET A 188 -5.25 1.70 19.20
N GLU A 189 -5.55 1.86 20.48
CA GLU A 189 -4.72 1.37 21.59
C GLU A 189 -4.55 -0.14 21.57
N SER A 190 -5.63 -0.89 21.24
CA SER A 190 -5.55 -2.33 21.04
C SER A 190 -4.65 -2.69 19.84
N ALA A 191 -4.69 -1.92 18.77
CA ALA A 191 -3.78 -2.11 17.62
C ALA A 191 -2.33 -1.79 18.00
N ILE A 192 -2.09 -0.73 18.78
CA ILE A 192 -0.77 -0.39 19.31
C ILE A 192 -0.21 -1.55 20.15
N SER A 193 -1.00 -2.11 21.06
CA SER A 193 -0.56 -3.20 21.96
C SER A 193 -0.12 -4.47 21.21
N ARG A 194 -0.66 -4.69 20.00
CA ARG A 194 -0.40 -5.88 19.18
C ARG A 194 0.55 -5.63 18.01
N ARG A 195 1.08 -4.41 17.87
CA ARG A 195 1.87 -4.05 16.68
C ARG A 195 3.19 -4.82 16.53
N ASN A 196 3.60 -5.54 17.58
CA ASN A 196 4.79 -6.39 17.60
C ASN A 196 4.49 -7.89 17.56
N ASP A 197 3.23 -8.29 17.33
CA ASP A 197 2.86 -9.71 17.26
C ASP A 197 3.32 -10.34 15.95
N ASP A 198 3.29 -9.59 14.85
CA ASP A 198 3.65 -10.06 13.52
C ASP A 198 5.04 -9.61 13.07
N ALA A 199 5.91 -10.58 12.73
CA ALA A 199 7.29 -10.32 12.34
C ALA A 199 7.40 -9.53 11.03
N GLN A 200 6.52 -9.77 10.06
CA GLN A 200 6.52 -9.05 8.79
C GLN A 200 6.09 -7.59 9.00
N GLY A 201 5.05 -7.36 9.80
CA GLY A 201 4.59 -6.02 10.15
C GLY A 201 5.66 -5.20 10.88
N ILE A 202 6.46 -5.85 11.76
CA ILE A 202 7.64 -5.22 12.38
C ILE A 202 8.66 -4.85 11.31
N ALA A 203 9.02 -5.79 10.42
CA ALA A 203 10.05 -5.57 9.42
C ALA A 203 9.68 -4.43 8.45
N VAL A 204 8.44 -4.40 7.96
CA VAL A 204 7.93 -3.31 7.09
C VAL A 204 7.98 -1.96 7.81
N ARG A 205 7.51 -1.91 9.07
CA ARG A 205 7.52 -0.67 9.86
C ARG A 205 8.92 -0.13 10.07
N GLU A 206 9.85 -1.00 10.47
CA GLU A 206 11.23 -0.58 10.72
C GLU A 206 11.95 -0.24 9.39
N ALA A 207 11.64 -0.94 8.29
CA ALA A 207 12.13 -0.61 6.95
C ALA A 207 11.72 0.82 6.53
N ILE A 208 10.44 1.17 6.67
CA ILE A 208 9.93 2.52 6.37
C ILE A 208 10.64 3.59 7.23
N LYS A 209 10.86 3.30 8.53
CA LYS A 209 11.62 4.21 9.41
C LYS A 209 13.07 4.39 8.97
N GLN A 210 13.74 3.34 8.48
CA GLN A 210 15.11 3.47 7.97
C GLN A 210 15.15 4.33 6.72
N VAL A 211 14.18 4.20 5.82
CA VAL A 211 14.15 4.92 4.54
C VAL A 211 13.80 6.39 4.72
N TYR A 212 12.71 6.69 5.42
CA TYR A 212 12.18 8.06 5.53
C TYR A 212 12.65 8.80 6.79
N GLY A 213 13.26 8.08 7.73
CA GLY A 213 13.62 8.61 9.04
C GLY A 213 12.48 8.54 10.07
N PRO A 214 12.80 8.37 11.38
CA PRO A 214 11.81 8.10 12.42
C PRO A 214 10.86 9.28 12.70
N THR A 215 11.26 10.50 12.35
CA THR A 215 10.45 11.73 12.55
C THR A 215 9.66 12.14 11.32
N SER A 216 9.87 11.47 10.19
CA SER A 216 9.14 11.74 8.96
C SER A 216 7.64 11.52 9.15
N PRO A 217 6.78 12.39 8.61
CA PRO A 217 5.34 12.18 8.64
C PRO A 217 4.89 10.88 7.96
N TYR A 218 5.69 10.32 7.07
CA TYR A 218 5.45 9.04 6.40
C TYR A 218 5.89 7.81 7.21
N ALA A 219 6.71 8.01 8.24
CA ALA A 219 7.26 6.91 9.06
C ALA A 219 6.79 6.92 10.53
N ARG A 220 6.37 8.08 11.05
CA ARG A 220 5.88 8.20 12.42
C ARG A 220 4.61 7.38 12.64
N ARG A 221 4.40 6.92 13.87
CA ARG A 221 3.27 6.05 14.23
C ARG A 221 2.56 6.60 15.46
N ALA A 222 1.26 6.28 15.56
CA ALA A 222 0.49 6.56 16.76
C ALA A 222 1.06 5.80 17.96
N GLU A 223 1.14 6.48 19.10
CA GLU A 223 1.51 5.95 20.40
C GLU A 223 0.37 6.23 21.39
N TYR A 224 0.33 5.52 22.51
CA TYR A 224 -0.70 5.76 23.54
C TYR A 224 -0.80 7.25 23.90
N ALA A 225 0.34 7.92 24.10
CA ALA A 225 0.39 9.34 24.48
C ALA A 225 -0.19 10.25 23.39
N THR A 226 0.10 10.00 22.11
CA THR A 226 -0.41 10.81 21.01
C THR A 226 -1.90 10.58 20.77
N VAL A 227 -2.38 9.33 20.94
CA VAL A 227 -3.80 8.96 20.85
C VAL A 227 -4.60 9.60 22.01
N GLU A 228 -4.08 9.54 23.24
CA GLU A 228 -4.72 10.16 24.40
C GLU A 228 -4.85 11.68 24.22
N ALA A 229 -3.83 12.32 23.64
CA ALA A 229 -3.79 13.77 23.43
C ALA A 229 -4.84 14.30 22.42
N VAL A 230 -5.45 13.43 21.60
CA VAL A 230 -6.49 13.85 20.64
C VAL A 230 -7.80 14.13 21.37
N THR A 231 -8.42 15.27 21.10
CA THR A 231 -9.70 15.70 21.67
C THR A 231 -10.81 15.77 20.64
N LEU A 232 -12.05 15.94 21.07
CA LEU A 232 -13.17 16.19 20.14
C LEU A 232 -13.00 17.52 19.41
N ASP A 233 -12.44 18.53 20.04
CA ASP A 233 -12.22 19.82 19.42
C ASP A 233 -11.17 19.71 18.32
N ASP A 234 -10.15 18.86 18.47
CA ASP A 234 -9.21 18.58 17.38
C ASP A 234 -9.89 17.96 16.15
N LEU A 235 -10.89 17.09 16.36
CA LEU A 235 -11.64 16.50 15.23
C LEU A 235 -12.50 17.55 14.53
N LYS A 236 -13.15 18.44 15.30
CA LYS A 236 -13.94 19.55 14.74
C LYS A 236 -13.04 20.54 13.99
N ASP A 237 -11.94 20.95 14.60
CA ASP A 237 -10.97 21.85 13.99
C ASP A 237 -10.38 21.26 12.69
N TRP A 238 -10.13 19.94 12.68
CA TRP A 238 -9.70 19.25 11.47
C TRP A 238 -10.77 19.30 10.40
N HIS A 239 -12.00 19.00 10.76
CA HIS A 239 -13.15 19.02 9.87
C HIS A 239 -13.38 20.42 9.28
N ASP A 240 -13.50 21.45 10.11
CA ASP A 240 -13.81 22.82 9.71
C ASP A 240 -12.76 23.38 8.74
N ARG A 241 -11.46 23.14 9.00
CA ARG A 241 -10.39 23.58 8.11
C ARG A 241 -10.29 22.78 6.80
N SER A 242 -10.80 21.55 6.79
CA SER A 242 -10.80 20.67 5.62
C SER A 242 -11.96 20.94 4.67
N LEU A 243 -13.05 21.54 5.16
CA LEU A 243 -14.29 21.75 4.42
C LEU A 243 -14.21 23.02 3.56
N VAL A 244 -13.24 23.08 2.66
CA VAL A 244 -13.03 24.16 1.69
C VAL A 244 -13.03 23.61 0.26
N ALA A 245 -13.78 24.28 -0.62
CA ALA A 245 -14.10 23.75 -1.94
C ALA A 245 -12.88 23.41 -2.80
N ASN A 246 -11.87 24.27 -2.85
CA ASN A 246 -10.66 24.06 -3.66
C ASN A 246 -9.68 23.01 -3.10
N HIS A 247 -10.00 22.38 -1.97
CA HIS A 247 -9.29 21.22 -1.45
C HIS A 247 -10.01 19.91 -1.78
N MET A 248 -11.15 19.96 -2.46
CA MET A 248 -12.03 18.82 -2.64
C MET A 248 -12.14 18.40 -4.10
N LEU A 249 -12.16 17.08 -4.30
CA LEU A 249 -12.56 16.43 -5.54
C LEU A 249 -13.78 15.57 -5.23
N VAL A 250 -14.76 15.60 -6.12
CA VAL A 250 -15.96 14.77 -6.03
C VAL A 250 -16.05 13.92 -7.27
N ALA A 251 -16.19 12.61 -7.11
CA ALA A 251 -16.34 11.68 -8.22
C ALA A 251 -17.62 10.87 -8.05
N VAL A 252 -18.37 10.69 -9.14
CA VAL A 252 -19.59 9.86 -9.14
C VAL A 252 -19.59 8.99 -10.39
N SER A 253 -19.81 7.70 -10.20
CA SER A 253 -19.99 6.72 -11.28
C SER A 253 -21.31 5.95 -11.11
N GLY A 254 -21.87 5.46 -12.22
CA GLY A 254 -23.01 4.55 -12.24
C GLY A 254 -24.23 5.03 -13.02
N ASP A 255 -25.38 4.47 -12.69
CA ASP A 255 -26.62 4.62 -13.46
C ASP A 255 -27.39 5.90 -13.09
N PHE A 256 -26.96 7.00 -13.69
CA PHE A 256 -27.58 8.32 -13.55
C PHE A 256 -27.55 9.11 -14.87
N ASP A 257 -28.36 10.16 -14.97
CA ASP A 257 -28.24 11.18 -16.01
C ASP A 257 -27.19 12.22 -15.57
N SER A 258 -26.18 12.45 -16.40
CA SER A 258 -25.06 13.33 -16.09
C SER A 258 -25.47 14.78 -15.83
N ALA A 259 -26.50 15.30 -16.52
CA ALA A 259 -26.95 16.68 -16.32
C ALA A 259 -27.69 16.84 -14.99
N ALA A 260 -28.54 15.86 -14.65
CA ALA A 260 -29.25 15.84 -13.36
C ALA A 260 -28.27 15.68 -12.18
N MET A 261 -27.27 14.79 -12.32
CA MET A 261 -26.25 14.61 -11.28
C MET A 261 -25.38 15.85 -11.11
N GLU A 262 -24.94 16.48 -12.19
CA GLU A 262 -24.22 17.75 -12.14
C GLU A 262 -25.03 18.84 -11.40
N ALA A 263 -26.31 19.00 -11.74
CA ALA A 263 -27.16 19.99 -11.08
C ALA A 263 -27.29 19.72 -9.57
N LYS A 264 -27.43 18.43 -9.18
CA LYS A 264 -27.48 18.01 -7.77
C LYS A 264 -26.18 18.32 -7.02
N LEU A 265 -25.03 18.02 -7.61
CA LEU A 265 -23.72 18.26 -7.00
C LEU A 265 -23.44 19.77 -6.91
N ARG A 266 -23.76 20.55 -7.95
CA ARG A 266 -23.63 22.02 -7.91
C ARG A 266 -24.44 22.63 -6.78
N ALA A 267 -25.68 22.19 -6.58
CA ALA A 267 -26.54 22.72 -5.51
C ALA A 267 -25.92 22.52 -4.11
N VAL A 268 -25.16 21.45 -3.91
CA VAL A 268 -24.48 21.15 -2.63
C VAL A 268 -23.14 21.86 -2.52
N PHE A 269 -22.30 21.83 -3.55
CA PHE A 269 -20.90 22.20 -3.44
C PHE A 269 -20.56 23.62 -3.88
N GLU A 270 -21.38 24.29 -4.72
CA GLU A 270 -21.16 25.69 -5.09
C GLU A 270 -21.24 26.67 -3.91
N PRO A 271 -22.10 26.45 -2.88
CA PRO A 271 -22.13 27.31 -1.70
C PRO A 271 -20.91 27.21 -0.79
N LEU A 272 -20.06 26.16 -0.95
CA LEU A 272 -18.89 25.98 -0.09
C LEU A 272 -17.85 27.09 -0.33
N PRO A 273 -17.20 27.58 0.73
CA PRO A 273 -16.21 28.63 0.61
C PRO A 273 -14.96 28.14 -0.13
N ARG A 274 -14.36 29.03 -0.91
CA ARG A 274 -13.00 28.83 -1.41
C ARG A 274 -12.01 29.23 -0.32
N GLY A 275 -11.07 28.31 0.01
CA GLY A 275 -9.97 28.60 0.94
C GLY A 275 -8.68 29.06 0.22
N ALA A 276 -7.60 29.17 0.99
CA ALA A 276 -6.25 29.30 0.46
C ALA A 276 -5.88 28.07 -0.37
N ALA A 277 -4.84 28.17 -1.18
CA ALA A 277 -4.29 26.99 -1.86
C ALA A 277 -3.79 25.97 -0.81
N PHE A 278 -3.96 24.68 -1.09
CA PHE A 278 -3.41 23.63 -0.24
C PHE A 278 -1.89 23.60 -0.41
N GLU A 279 -1.18 23.64 0.71
CA GLU A 279 0.28 23.49 0.72
C GLU A 279 0.65 22.20 1.48
N ALA A 280 1.18 21.22 0.76
CA ALA A 280 1.70 20.02 1.37
C ALA A 280 2.94 20.34 2.23
N PRO A 281 3.17 19.61 3.35
CA PRO A 281 4.35 19.84 4.17
C PRO A 281 5.62 19.51 3.37
N LYS A 282 6.64 20.35 3.52
CA LYS A 282 7.96 20.06 2.96
C LYS A 282 8.65 19.01 3.82
N VAL A 283 8.97 17.89 3.22
CA VAL A 283 9.61 16.74 3.88
C VAL A 283 10.93 16.44 3.20
N ASP A 284 11.98 16.28 4.00
CA ASP A 284 13.27 15.82 3.52
C ASP A 284 13.31 14.28 3.50
N PHE A 285 13.88 13.72 2.45
CA PHE A 285 14.04 12.29 2.26
C PHE A 285 15.54 11.93 2.15
N PRO A 286 16.26 11.84 3.28
CA PRO A 286 17.72 11.61 3.25
C PRO A 286 18.10 10.20 2.78
N GLY A 287 17.16 9.28 2.72
CA GLY A 287 17.42 7.88 2.49
C GLY A 287 17.98 7.16 3.72
N PRO A 288 18.12 5.82 3.66
CA PRO A 288 18.59 5.04 4.79
C PRO A 288 20.09 5.22 5.03
N LYS A 289 20.50 5.09 6.29
CA LYS A 289 21.92 4.91 6.63
C LYS A 289 22.30 3.44 6.38
N PRO A 290 23.40 3.16 5.65
CA PRO A 290 23.85 1.79 5.42
C PRO A 290 24.12 1.05 6.73
N GLY A 291 23.75 -0.24 6.78
CA GLY A 291 23.97 -1.09 7.94
C GLY A 291 22.93 -2.19 8.04
N VAL A 292 23.09 -3.05 9.03
CA VAL A 292 22.14 -4.12 9.36
C VAL A 292 21.39 -3.73 10.62
N TYR A 293 20.10 -3.59 10.52
CA TYR A 293 19.19 -3.23 11.61
C TYR A 293 18.40 -4.47 11.99
N PHE A 294 18.52 -4.88 13.25
CA PHE A 294 18.02 -6.17 13.68
C PHE A 294 17.00 -6.07 14.81
N VAL A 295 15.90 -6.80 14.68
CA VAL A 295 14.94 -7.04 15.75
C VAL A 295 14.99 -8.52 16.10
N ASP A 296 15.38 -8.82 17.34
CA ASP A 296 15.32 -10.17 17.88
C ASP A 296 13.89 -10.58 18.20
N LYS A 297 13.41 -11.62 17.54
CA LYS A 297 12.09 -12.21 17.75
C LYS A 297 12.24 -13.72 17.94
N PRO A 298 12.51 -14.18 19.18
CA PRO A 298 12.88 -15.57 19.46
C PRO A 298 11.73 -16.58 19.28
N ASP A 299 10.48 -16.10 19.14
CA ASP A 299 9.27 -16.91 18.97
C ASP A 299 8.96 -17.25 17.51
N VAL A 300 9.85 -16.90 16.57
CA VAL A 300 9.68 -17.22 15.14
C VAL A 300 10.78 -18.14 14.63
N ASN A 301 10.46 -18.98 13.64
CA ASN A 301 11.39 -19.89 12.98
C ASN A 301 11.79 -19.43 11.55
N GLN A 302 11.25 -18.31 11.13
CA GLN A 302 11.59 -17.65 9.87
C GLN A 302 12.04 -16.21 10.13
N SER A 303 12.95 -15.73 9.31
CA SER A 303 13.36 -14.34 9.27
C SER A 303 12.71 -13.61 8.11
N ASN A 304 12.33 -12.36 8.36
CA ASN A 304 11.98 -11.39 7.33
C ASN A 304 13.19 -10.48 7.13
N ALA A 305 13.86 -10.58 5.99
CA ALA A 305 15.02 -9.78 5.65
C ALA A 305 14.65 -8.82 4.50
N PHE A 306 14.68 -7.51 4.78
CA PHE A 306 14.43 -6.44 3.83
C PHE A 306 15.72 -5.71 3.51
N VAL A 307 16.02 -5.54 2.22
CA VAL A 307 17.03 -4.62 1.72
C VAL A 307 16.29 -3.40 1.21
N VAL A 308 16.61 -2.20 1.74
CA VAL A 308 15.78 -1.01 1.49
C VAL A 308 16.59 0.22 1.11
N GLY A 309 15.98 1.06 0.27
CA GLY A 309 16.51 2.35 -0.18
C GLY A 309 15.38 3.31 -0.55
N LEU A 310 15.72 4.51 -1.00
CA LEU A 310 14.73 5.38 -1.64
C LEU A 310 14.38 4.86 -3.03
N GLY A 311 13.11 4.96 -3.37
CA GLY A 311 12.59 4.84 -4.72
C GLY A 311 12.64 6.17 -5.47
N THR A 312 11.59 6.48 -6.22
CA THR A 312 11.50 7.73 -6.99
C THR A 312 10.08 8.30 -6.94
N GLU A 313 9.86 9.38 -7.70
CA GLU A 313 8.53 9.95 -7.95
C GLU A 313 8.05 9.56 -9.35
N GLN A 314 6.73 9.49 -9.57
CA GLN A 314 6.17 9.22 -10.89
C GLN A 314 6.47 10.33 -11.91
N SER A 315 6.72 11.55 -11.44
CA SER A 315 7.15 12.68 -12.27
C SER A 315 8.56 12.52 -12.84
N ASN A 316 9.34 11.55 -12.34
CA ASN A 316 10.70 11.29 -12.80
C ASN A 316 10.69 10.81 -14.26
N PRO A 317 11.44 11.42 -15.18
CA PRO A 317 11.50 10.98 -16.59
C PRO A 317 12.02 9.55 -16.77
N ASP A 318 12.72 8.98 -15.79
CA ASP A 318 13.20 7.61 -15.80
C ASP A 318 12.16 6.60 -15.25
N TYR A 319 10.99 7.06 -14.84
CA TYR A 319 9.94 6.23 -14.21
C TYR A 319 9.62 4.97 -15.03
N TYR A 320 9.41 5.12 -16.34
CA TYR A 320 9.04 4.00 -17.22
C TYR A 320 10.16 2.94 -17.32
N ALA A 321 11.40 3.37 -17.42
CA ALA A 321 12.54 2.46 -17.43
C ALA A 321 12.74 1.76 -16.06
N LEU A 322 12.44 2.46 -14.96
CA LEU A 322 12.46 1.90 -13.61
C LEU A 322 11.33 0.88 -13.40
N SER A 323 10.15 1.08 -13.98
CA SER A 323 9.06 0.08 -13.96
C SER A 323 9.48 -1.21 -14.64
N ILE A 324 10.06 -1.13 -15.84
CA ILE A 324 10.56 -2.32 -16.55
C ILE A 324 11.74 -2.97 -15.82
N MET A 325 12.65 -2.18 -15.23
CA MET A 325 13.72 -2.70 -14.37
C MET A 325 13.14 -3.52 -13.21
N ASN A 326 12.09 -2.99 -12.58
CA ASN A 326 11.41 -3.66 -11.48
C ASN A 326 10.80 -4.99 -11.90
N ASP A 327 10.17 -5.06 -13.07
CA ASP A 327 9.58 -6.29 -13.61
C ASP A 327 10.64 -7.34 -13.96
N VAL A 328 11.74 -6.94 -14.56
CA VAL A 328 12.89 -7.84 -14.79
C VAL A 328 13.41 -8.37 -13.46
N PHE A 329 13.50 -7.52 -12.43
CA PHE A 329 13.99 -7.91 -11.10
C PHE A 329 13.00 -8.81 -10.37
N SER A 330 11.72 -8.43 -10.29
CA SER A 330 10.72 -9.02 -9.39
C SER A 330 9.31 -9.16 -9.97
N GLY A 331 9.11 -9.05 -11.28
CA GLY A 331 7.82 -9.19 -11.96
C GLY A 331 7.32 -10.64 -12.02
N GLY A 332 6.93 -11.21 -10.86
CA GLY A 332 6.35 -12.54 -10.77
C GLY A 332 7.36 -13.70 -10.76
N PHE A 333 6.86 -14.93 -10.91
CA PHE A 333 7.66 -16.16 -10.75
C PHE A 333 8.82 -16.32 -11.75
N GLY A 334 8.75 -15.70 -12.90
CA GLY A 334 9.79 -15.75 -13.92
C GLY A 334 10.89 -14.70 -13.76
N SER A 335 10.78 -13.82 -12.77
CA SER A 335 11.73 -12.73 -12.53
C SER A 335 13.07 -13.22 -11.97
N ARG A 336 14.10 -12.41 -12.12
CA ARG A 336 15.47 -12.77 -11.76
C ARG A 336 15.62 -13.16 -10.30
N VAL A 337 15.11 -12.35 -9.37
CA VAL A 337 15.28 -12.61 -7.93
C VAL A 337 14.55 -13.87 -7.50
N VAL A 338 13.36 -14.15 -8.05
CA VAL A 338 12.61 -15.38 -7.74
C VAL A 338 13.31 -16.60 -8.31
N GLN A 339 13.74 -16.55 -9.58
CA GLN A 339 14.44 -17.65 -10.22
C GLN A 339 15.77 -17.96 -9.55
N TYR A 340 16.52 -16.95 -9.12
CA TYR A 340 17.81 -17.15 -8.48
C TYR A 340 17.66 -17.61 -7.03
N VAL A 341 17.00 -16.83 -6.18
CA VAL A 341 16.99 -17.07 -4.72
C VAL A 341 16.07 -18.22 -4.33
N ARG A 342 14.86 -18.28 -4.93
CA ARG A 342 13.87 -19.31 -4.59
C ARG A 342 14.05 -20.58 -5.40
N THR A 343 14.12 -20.48 -6.74
CA THR A 343 14.06 -21.66 -7.61
C THR A 343 15.42 -22.37 -7.67
N LYS A 344 16.51 -21.62 -7.91
CA LYS A 344 17.85 -22.19 -8.09
C LYS A 344 18.52 -22.53 -6.75
N LEU A 345 18.48 -21.60 -5.79
CA LEU A 345 19.19 -21.76 -4.51
C LEU A 345 18.31 -22.37 -3.41
N GLY A 346 16.99 -22.34 -3.53
CA GLY A 346 16.06 -22.88 -2.52
C GLY A 346 16.14 -22.17 -1.16
N LEU A 347 16.60 -20.91 -1.14
CA LEU A 347 16.89 -20.20 0.11
C LEU A 347 15.66 -19.54 0.73
N ALA A 348 14.66 -19.16 -0.05
CA ALA A 348 13.49 -18.45 0.44
C ALA A 348 12.19 -19.05 -0.11
N TYR A 349 11.14 -19.10 0.71
CA TYR A 349 9.80 -19.43 0.26
C TYR A 349 9.14 -18.25 -0.48
N GLU A 350 9.29 -17.07 0.08
CA GLU A 350 8.86 -15.82 -0.51
C GLU A 350 10.08 -14.92 -0.73
N VAL A 351 10.24 -14.44 -1.94
CA VAL A 351 11.25 -13.46 -2.31
C VAL A 351 10.69 -12.57 -3.41
N GLY A 352 10.97 -11.29 -3.31
CA GLY A 352 10.52 -10.29 -4.27
C GLY A 352 11.05 -8.92 -3.92
N GLY A 353 10.56 -7.92 -4.63
CA GLY A 353 10.93 -6.54 -4.37
C GLY A 353 10.12 -5.57 -5.22
N SER A 354 10.30 -4.30 -4.97
CA SER A 354 9.70 -3.22 -5.75
C SER A 354 10.58 -1.98 -5.69
N PHE A 355 10.71 -1.32 -6.82
CA PHE A 355 11.25 0.04 -6.90
C PHE A 355 10.05 0.97 -7.12
N SER A 356 9.43 1.43 -6.02
CA SER A 356 8.20 2.19 -6.11
C SER A 356 8.46 3.67 -6.43
N ALA A 357 7.45 4.26 -7.06
CA ALA A 357 7.36 5.68 -7.33
C ALA A 357 6.03 6.19 -6.77
N ASP A 358 6.06 7.16 -5.86
CA ASP A 358 4.88 7.83 -5.38
C ASP A 358 4.62 9.12 -6.16
N TYR A 359 3.42 9.69 -6.05
CA TYR A 359 3.04 10.83 -6.89
C TYR A 359 3.79 12.12 -6.55
N ASP A 360 3.92 12.45 -5.27
CA ASP A 360 4.45 13.74 -4.79
C ASP A 360 5.65 13.62 -3.85
N HIS A 361 6.17 12.41 -3.66
CA HIS A 361 7.37 12.15 -2.88
C HIS A 361 8.07 10.87 -3.35
N PRO A 362 9.35 10.66 -3.02
CA PRO A 362 10.03 9.42 -3.38
C PRO A 362 9.39 8.21 -2.72
N GLY A 363 9.05 7.20 -3.52
CA GLY A 363 8.65 5.90 -3.02
C GLY A 363 9.80 5.16 -2.33
N ILE A 364 9.63 3.85 -2.11
CA ILE A 364 10.62 2.99 -1.45
C ILE A 364 11.13 1.93 -2.44
N PHE A 365 12.44 1.80 -2.56
CA PHE A 365 13.03 0.59 -3.08
C PHE A 365 13.12 -0.44 -1.95
N TYR A 366 12.58 -1.63 -2.16
CA TYR A 366 12.79 -2.75 -1.26
C TYR A 366 12.99 -4.05 -2.02
N ALA A 367 13.77 -4.95 -1.43
CA ALA A 367 13.78 -6.36 -1.77
C ALA A 367 13.65 -7.17 -0.48
N VAL A 368 12.83 -8.20 -0.48
CA VAL A 368 12.50 -9.01 0.70
C VAL A 368 12.80 -10.48 0.45
N ALA A 369 13.30 -11.14 1.47
CA ALA A 369 13.35 -12.60 1.55
C ALA A 369 12.73 -13.07 2.87
N VAL A 370 11.69 -13.90 2.79
CA VAL A 370 11.13 -14.64 3.93
C VAL A 370 11.75 -16.04 3.88
N THR A 371 12.59 -16.36 4.86
CA THR A 371 13.46 -17.50 4.84
C THR A 371 13.56 -18.18 6.21
N LYS A 372 14.00 -19.42 6.27
CA LYS A 372 14.33 -20.06 7.55
C LYS A 372 15.42 -19.26 8.26
N SER A 373 15.34 -19.15 9.59
CA SER A 373 16.34 -18.42 10.39
C SER A 373 17.79 -18.80 10.05
N ALA A 374 18.07 -20.08 9.87
CA ALA A 374 19.41 -20.58 9.54
C ALA A 374 19.91 -20.15 8.14
N THR A 375 19.05 -19.73 7.22
CA THR A 375 19.42 -19.31 5.86
C THR A 375 19.33 -17.80 5.64
N THR A 376 19.07 -17.02 6.69
CA THR A 376 18.86 -15.56 6.62
C THR A 376 20.00 -14.84 5.91
N VAL A 377 21.25 -15.10 6.32
CA VAL A 377 22.42 -14.42 5.74
C VAL A 377 22.61 -14.82 4.28
N ALA A 378 22.52 -16.11 3.96
CA ALA A 378 22.68 -16.60 2.59
C ALA A 378 21.58 -16.06 1.66
N ALA A 379 20.32 -16.03 2.10
CA ALA A 379 19.22 -15.49 1.32
C ALA A 379 19.39 -13.97 1.08
N THR A 380 19.79 -13.22 2.11
CA THR A 380 20.04 -11.76 2.00
C THR A 380 21.21 -11.47 1.05
N GLN A 381 22.30 -12.24 1.12
CA GLN A 381 23.43 -12.10 0.20
C GLN A 381 23.03 -12.40 -1.25
N ALA A 382 22.25 -13.44 -1.47
CA ALA A 382 21.74 -13.78 -2.81
C ALA A 382 20.83 -12.67 -3.39
N VAL A 383 20.01 -12.04 -2.55
CA VAL A 383 19.20 -10.87 -2.95
C VAL A 383 20.11 -9.70 -3.33
N LEU A 384 21.10 -9.37 -2.50
CA LEU A 384 22.07 -8.28 -2.79
C LEU A 384 22.87 -8.54 -4.06
N GLU A 385 23.26 -9.79 -4.30
CA GLU A 385 23.93 -10.21 -5.53
C GLU A 385 23.05 -9.94 -6.75
N GLU A 386 21.78 -10.32 -6.70
CA GLU A 386 20.86 -10.14 -7.81
C GLU A 386 20.53 -8.65 -8.05
N ILE A 387 20.41 -7.84 -6.99
CA ILE A 387 20.33 -6.38 -7.11
C ILE A 387 21.59 -5.82 -7.82
N GLY A 388 22.78 -6.33 -7.47
CA GLY A 388 24.02 -5.93 -8.13
C GLY A 388 24.05 -6.28 -9.62
N ARG A 389 23.50 -7.43 -10.00
CA ARG A 389 23.43 -7.90 -11.40
C ARG A 389 22.55 -7.03 -12.29
N LEU A 390 21.55 -6.34 -11.74
CA LEU A 390 20.79 -5.37 -12.53
C LEU A 390 21.68 -4.30 -13.19
N LYS A 391 22.84 -4.01 -12.60
CA LYS A 391 23.78 -3.00 -13.07
C LYS A 391 24.76 -3.51 -14.11
N THR A 392 25.09 -4.80 -14.07
CA THR A 392 26.16 -5.42 -14.87
C THR A 392 25.62 -6.31 -15.98
N ASP A 393 24.45 -6.91 -15.78
CA ASP A 393 23.87 -7.89 -16.67
C ASP A 393 22.61 -7.30 -17.33
N PRO A 394 22.70 -6.72 -18.55
CA PRO A 394 21.52 -6.20 -19.26
C PRO A 394 20.44 -7.28 -19.38
N PRO A 395 19.15 -6.92 -19.38
CA PRO A 395 18.09 -7.90 -19.63
C PRO A 395 18.24 -8.52 -21.03
N THR A 396 18.06 -9.82 -21.08
CA THR A 396 17.98 -10.53 -22.36
C THR A 396 16.75 -10.05 -23.15
N PRO A 397 16.73 -10.22 -24.49
CA PRO A 397 15.55 -9.87 -25.29
C PRO A 397 14.26 -10.55 -24.80
N GLU A 398 14.36 -11.76 -24.25
CA GLU A 398 13.21 -12.50 -23.70
C GLU A 398 12.73 -11.88 -22.37
N GLU A 399 13.64 -11.56 -21.45
CA GLU A 399 13.31 -10.89 -20.17
C GLU A 399 12.67 -9.52 -20.42
N LEU A 400 13.27 -8.72 -21.32
CA LEU A 400 12.75 -7.39 -21.66
C LEU A 400 11.36 -7.48 -22.29
N ARG A 401 11.18 -8.39 -23.26
CA ARG A 401 9.88 -8.59 -23.88
C ARG A 401 8.84 -9.02 -22.85
N LYS A 402 9.20 -10.01 -22.00
CA LYS A 402 8.29 -10.50 -20.96
C LYS A 402 7.91 -9.39 -19.98
N ALA A 403 8.85 -8.61 -19.50
CA ALA A 403 8.59 -7.49 -18.59
C ALA A 403 7.64 -6.45 -19.22
N LYS A 404 7.84 -6.12 -20.50
CA LYS A 404 6.92 -5.23 -21.24
C LYS A 404 5.54 -5.84 -21.42
N ASP A 405 5.47 -7.12 -21.83
CA ASP A 405 4.21 -7.83 -22.02
C ASP A 405 3.44 -7.91 -20.68
N ASP A 406 4.12 -8.23 -19.58
CA ASP A 406 3.52 -8.32 -18.23
C ASP A 406 3.00 -6.93 -17.79
N GLU A 407 3.77 -5.86 -17.97
CA GLU A 407 3.38 -4.49 -17.63
C GLU A 407 2.20 -4.00 -18.48
N LEU A 408 2.27 -4.13 -19.81
CA LEU A 408 1.23 -3.66 -20.72
C LEU A 408 -0.06 -4.49 -20.64
N ASN A 409 0.05 -5.81 -20.42
CA ASN A 409 -1.12 -6.65 -20.26
C ASN A 409 -1.79 -6.46 -18.91
N SER A 410 -1.02 -6.27 -17.82
CA SER A 410 -1.58 -5.99 -16.49
C SER A 410 -2.21 -4.59 -16.43
N PHE A 411 -1.68 -3.64 -17.18
CA PHE A 411 -2.19 -2.28 -17.30
C PHE A 411 -3.68 -2.24 -17.68
N ILE A 412 -4.10 -3.08 -18.63
CA ILE A 412 -5.51 -3.14 -19.06
C ILE A 412 -6.44 -3.50 -17.90
N PHE A 413 -6.04 -4.41 -17.01
CA PHE A 413 -6.85 -4.81 -15.86
C PHE A 413 -6.97 -3.74 -14.77
N ASN A 414 -6.11 -2.72 -14.80
CA ASN A 414 -6.22 -1.58 -13.91
C ASN A 414 -7.30 -0.59 -14.37
N TYR A 415 -7.73 -0.67 -15.64
CA TYR A 415 -8.67 0.26 -16.27
C TYR A 415 -9.78 -0.47 -17.04
N ASP A 416 -10.08 -1.72 -16.66
CA ASP A 416 -11.07 -2.58 -17.32
C ASP A 416 -12.53 -2.19 -16.99
N THR A 417 -12.74 -1.28 -16.03
CA THR A 417 -14.06 -0.75 -15.69
C THR A 417 -14.07 0.79 -15.73
N PRO A 418 -15.23 1.40 -16.04
CA PRO A 418 -15.40 2.85 -15.96
C PRO A 418 -15.03 3.44 -14.60
N GLU A 419 -15.35 2.74 -13.51
CA GLU A 419 -15.04 3.14 -12.13
C GLU A 419 -13.53 3.23 -11.88
N LYS A 420 -12.76 2.22 -12.33
CA LYS A 420 -11.29 2.25 -12.18
C LYS A 420 -10.64 3.38 -12.99
N THR A 421 -11.17 3.65 -14.19
CA THR A 421 -10.72 4.79 -15.00
C THR A 421 -11.02 6.11 -14.30
N LEU A 422 -12.20 6.23 -13.68
CA LEU A 422 -12.59 7.39 -12.90
C LEU A 422 -11.65 7.59 -11.71
N ASP A 423 -11.39 6.54 -10.93
CA ASP A 423 -10.49 6.60 -9.76
C ASP A 423 -9.11 7.11 -10.16
N GLU A 424 -8.55 6.62 -11.27
CA GLU A 424 -7.25 7.08 -11.77
C GLU A 424 -7.27 8.56 -12.21
N GLN A 425 -8.31 8.99 -12.91
CA GLN A 425 -8.43 10.40 -13.32
C GLN A 425 -8.56 11.33 -12.11
N VAL A 426 -9.17 10.85 -11.03
CA VAL A 426 -9.25 11.58 -9.76
C VAL A 426 -7.87 11.65 -9.10
N ASP A 427 -7.12 10.54 -9.07
CA ASP A 427 -5.77 10.51 -8.51
C ASP A 427 -4.83 11.42 -9.31
N LEU A 428 -4.86 11.37 -10.64
CA LEU A 428 -4.08 12.28 -11.50
C LEU A 428 -4.42 13.74 -11.23
N ALA A 429 -5.71 14.08 -11.10
CA ALA A 429 -6.13 15.45 -10.79
C ALA A 429 -5.78 15.87 -9.35
N PHE A 430 -5.79 14.92 -8.40
CA PHE A 430 -5.39 15.20 -7.02
C PHE A 430 -3.91 15.58 -6.91
N TYR A 431 -3.05 14.96 -7.70
CA TYR A 431 -1.60 15.23 -7.71
C TYR A 431 -1.15 16.17 -8.84
N ASP A 432 -2.10 16.81 -9.53
CA ASP A 432 -1.84 17.76 -10.62
C ASP A 432 -1.07 17.15 -11.82
N TYR A 433 -1.29 15.85 -12.09
CA TYR A 433 -0.74 15.17 -13.26
C TYR A 433 -1.60 15.44 -14.51
N PRO A 434 -1.00 15.38 -15.71
CA PRO A 434 -1.75 15.58 -16.94
C PRO A 434 -2.75 14.44 -17.19
N PRO A 435 -3.95 14.73 -17.73
CA PRO A 435 -5.01 13.73 -17.90
C PRO A 435 -4.66 12.63 -18.93
N ASP A 436 -3.68 12.89 -19.81
CA ASP A 436 -3.16 11.95 -20.81
C ASP A 436 -1.95 11.12 -20.31
N PHE A 437 -1.76 11.07 -18.98
CA PHE A 437 -0.64 10.34 -18.36
C PHE A 437 -0.67 8.86 -18.72
N LEU A 438 -1.85 8.25 -18.77
CA LEU A 438 -2.02 6.82 -19.07
C LEU A 438 -1.63 6.47 -20.51
N GLU A 439 -2.03 7.28 -21.49
CA GLU A 439 -1.66 7.08 -22.88
C GLU A 439 -0.15 7.23 -23.06
N LYS A 440 0.43 8.23 -22.40
CA LYS A 440 1.89 8.44 -22.40
C LYS A 440 2.64 7.31 -21.71
N TYR A 441 2.07 6.74 -20.65
CA TYR A 441 2.65 5.60 -19.95
C TYR A 441 2.81 4.40 -20.87
N HIS A 442 1.71 3.98 -21.54
CA HIS A 442 1.72 2.87 -22.47
C HIS A 442 2.79 3.04 -23.58
N ASP A 443 2.79 4.20 -24.24
CA ASP A 443 3.73 4.49 -25.31
C ASP A 443 5.20 4.55 -24.86
N ALA A 444 5.43 4.96 -23.63
CA ALA A 444 6.77 5.05 -23.05
C ALA A 444 7.31 3.67 -22.67
N ILE A 445 6.49 2.80 -22.09
CA ILE A 445 6.86 1.41 -21.77
C ILE A 445 7.28 0.65 -23.03
N GLU A 446 6.56 0.79 -24.15
CA GLU A 446 6.93 0.14 -25.41
C GLU A 446 8.34 0.52 -25.91
N LYS A 447 8.78 1.74 -25.63
CA LYS A 447 10.07 2.29 -26.09
C LYS A 447 11.26 1.95 -25.21
N VAL A 448 11.05 1.45 -23.99
CA VAL A 448 12.16 1.12 -23.05
C VAL A 448 13.09 0.07 -23.68
N THR A 449 14.38 0.30 -23.62
CA THR A 449 15.43 -0.61 -24.11
C THR A 449 16.16 -1.33 -22.98
N ALA A 450 16.95 -2.36 -23.30
CA ALA A 450 17.81 -3.04 -22.33
C ALA A 450 18.88 -2.10 -21.76
N GLU A 451 19.38 -1.17 -22.59
CA GLU A 451 20.32 -0.13 -22.21
C GLU A 451 19.69 0.85 -21.21
N ASP A 452 18.40 1.20 -21.38
CA ASP A 452 17.67 2.04 -20.43
C ASP A 452 17.55 1.37 -19.07
N VAL A 453 17.19 0.09 -19.03
CA VAL A 453 17.11 -0.69 -17.79
C VAL A 453 18.46 -0.70 -17.06
N THR A 454 19.55 -0.97 -17.77
CA THR A 454 20.89 -0.96 -17.18
C THR A 454 21.31 0.43 -16.73
N ARG A 455 20.99 1.47 -17.51
CA ARG A 455 21.27 2.87 -17.19
C ARG A 455 20.57 3.28 -15.89
N VAL A 456 19.27 2.99 -15.74
CA VAL A 456 18.55 3.38 -14.53
C VAL A 456 18.97 2.56 -13.32
N ALA A 457 19.30 1.27 -13.47
CA ALA A 457 19.88 0.47 -12.41
C ALA A 457 21.20 1.09 -11.90
N ASN A 458 22.08 1.54 -12.80
CA ASN A 458 23.33 2.20 -12.42
C ASN A 458 23.10 3.56 -11.77
N LYS A 459 22.10 4.32 -12.20
CA LYS A 459 21.81 5.66 -11.70
C LYS A 459 21.16 5.66 -10.31
N TYR A 460 20.21 4.75 -10.08
CA TYR A 460 19.34 4.79 -8.90
C TYR A 460 19.67 3.75 -7.83
N ILE A 461 20.37 2.66 -8.18
CA ILE A 461 20.72 1.60 -7.23
C ILE A 461 22.20 1.69 -6.87
N ASP A 462 22.45 2.04 -5.62
CA ASP A 462 23.77 1.96 -4.99
C ASP A 462 23.70 1.01 -3.81
N VAL A 463 24.12 -0.25 -4.02
CA VAL A 463 24.07 -1.31 -3.02
C VAL A 463 24.77 -0.90 -1.72
N SER A 464 25.81 -0.07 -1.80
CA SER A 464 26.55 0.41 -0.63
C SER A 464 25.78 1.39 0.25
N LYS A 465 24.70 1.96 -0.28
CA LYS A 465 23.81 2.91 0.43
C LYS A 465 22.52 2.27 0.93
N LEU A 466 22.28 1.00 0.64
CA LEU A 466 21.09 0.32 1.10
C LEU A 466 21.21 -0.06 2.59
N ALA A 467 20.09 -0.09 3.29
CA ALA A 467 20.01 -0.65 4.62
C ALA A 467 19.40 -2.05 4.56
N ILE A 468 19.79 -2.90 5.50
CA ILE A 468 19.23 -4.24 5.68
C ILE A 468 18.47 -4.25 6.99
N VAL A 469 17.18 -4.59 6.96
CA VAL A 469 16.34 -4.74 8.16
C VAL A 469 15.99 -6.21 8.29
N VAL A 470 16.32 -6.82 9.42
CA VAL A 470 16.07 -8.23 9.69
C VAL A 470 15.25 -8.37 10.97
N VAL A 471 14.16 -9.13 10.89
CA VAL A 471 13.37 -9.56 12.04
C VAL A 471 13.40 -11.08 12.07
N GLY A 472 13.92 -11.67 13.17
CA GLY A 472 14.06 -13.13 13.27
C GLY A 472 14.68 -13.58 14.58
N ASN A 473 14.83 -14.88 14.75
CA ASN A 473 15.41 -15.49 15.95
C ASN A 473 16.94 -15.45 15.89
N LYS A 474 17.55 -14.61 16.74
CA LYS A 474 19.01 -14.40 16.78
C LYS A 474 19.78 -15.69 17.00
N SER A 475 19.26 -16.58 17.83
CA SER A 475 19.93 -17.83 18.21
C SER A 475 20.01 -18.84 17.07
N GLU A 476 19.13 -18.74 16.08
CA GLU A 476 19.05 -19.67 14.94
C GLU A 476 19.71 -19.14 13.67
N ILE A 477 20.07 -17.84 13.62
CA ILE A 477 20.71 -17.23 12.44
C ILE A 477 22.17 -17.65 12.34
N GLN A 478 22.54 -18.41 11.30
CA GLN A 478 23.90 -18.87 11.03
C GLN A 478 24.27 -18.73 9.54
N PRO A 479 25.42 -18.13 9.20
CA PRO A 479 26.34 -17.45 10.11
C PRO A 479 25.71 -16.20 10.74
N PRO A 480 26.35 -15.59 11.74
CA PRO A 480 25.83 -14.38 12.38
C PRO A 480 25.63 -13.21 11.41
N LEU A 481 24.63 -12.37 11.66
CA LEU A 481 24.28 -11.21 10.82
C LEU A 481 25.45 -10.22 10.57
N ALA A 482 26.47 -10.25 11.44
CA ALA A 482 27.71 -9.49 11.23
C ALA A 482 28.42 -9.79 9.90
N ALA A 483 28.15 -10.95 9.28
CA ALA A 483 28.63 -11.27 7.94
C ALA A 483 28.01 -10.37 6.84
N LEU A 484 26.89 -9.71 7.11
CA LEU A 484 26.25 -8.75 6.20
C LEU A 484 26.71 -7.30 6.43
N GLY A 485 27.38 -7.02 7.56
CA GLY A 485 27.84 -5.69 7.91
C GLY A 485 27.70 -5.36 9.40
N LYS A 486 27.83 -4.08 9.73
CA LYS A 486 27.66 -3.59 11.11
C LYS A 486 26.20 -3.76 11.56
N VAL A 487 25.97 -4.56 12.61
CA VAL A 487 24.65 -4.81 13.18
C VAL A 487 24.30 -3.76 14.23
N THR A 488 23.06 -3.26 14.15
CA THR A 488 22.46 -2.39 15.16
C THR A 488 21.16 -3.06 15.62
N ASP A 489 21.10 -3.47 16.88
CA ASP A 489 19.87 -4.01 17.46
C ASP A 489 18.85 -2.87 17.63
N LEU A 490 17.61 -3.08 17.17
CA LEU A 490 16.52 -2.13 17.25
C LEU A 490 15.66 -2.41 18.48
N ASP A 491 15.39 -1.36 19.26
CA ASP A 491 14.38 -1.41 20.31
C ASP A 491 12.98 -1.11 19.70
N ILE A 492 12.11 -2.11 19.76
CA ILE A 492 10.71 -2.02 19.31
C ILE A 492 9.73 -1.97 20.50
N SER A 493 10.22 -1.74 21.71
CA SER A 493 9.36 -1.64 22.87
C SER A 493 8.27 -0.59 22.67
N ILE A 494 7.08 -0.90 23.15
CA ILE A 494 5.93 0.00 23.07
C ILE A 494 5.95 0.85 24.34
N PRO A 495 6.06 2.19 24.24
CA PRO A 495 5.97 3.05 25.39
C PRO A 495 4.66 2.81 26.16
N PRO A 496 4.69 2.73 27.50
CA PRO A 496 3.47 2.49 28.27
C PRO A 496 2.47 3.64 28.13
N PRO A 497 1.19 3.39 28.34
CA PRO A 497 0.18 4.45 28.41
C PRO A 497 0.56 5.52 29.43
N PRO A 498 0.20 6.80 29.22
CA PRO A 498 0.41 7.86 30.16
C PRO A 498 -0.20 7.51 31.54
N GLY A 499 0.55 7.75 32.62
CA GLY A 499 0.11 7.43 33.97
C GLY A 499 0.26 5.95 34.39
N ALA A 500 0.65 5.06 33.50
CA ALA A 500 0.98 3.69 33.88
C ALA A 500 2.26 3.68 34.72
N ALA A 501 2.25 2.97 35.86
CA ALA A 501 3.43 2.78 36.66
C ALA A 501 4.53 2.14 35.80
N LYS A 502 5.74 2.69 35.81
CA LYS A 502 6.89 2.02 35.20
C LYS A 502 6.96 0.61 35.75
N PRO A 503 7.15 -0.45 34.92
CA PRO A 503 7.38 -1.79 35.42
C PRO A 503 8.52 -1.71 36.42
N GLY A 504 8.23 -1.92 37.68
CA GLY A 504 9.21 -1.83 38.75
C GLY A 504 10.34 -2.79 38.42
N GLY A 505 11.57 -2.27 38.35
CA GLY A 505 12.76 -3.09 38.42
C GLY A 505 12.66 -3.96 39.68
N GLY A 506 12.20 -5.20 39.50
CA GLY A 506 12.19 -6.20 40.56
C GLY A 506 13.63 -6.45 40.99
N GLY A 507 14.09 -5.70 41.97
CA GLY A 507 15.28 -6.08 42.72
C GLY A 507 15.05 -7.48 43.28
N PRO A 508 16.10 -8.34 43.40
CA PRO A 508 15.97 -9.67 43.94
C PRO A 508 15.39 -9.59 45.35
N GLY A 509 14.15 -10.07 45.50
CA GLY A 509 13.50 -10.16 46.79
C GLY A 509 14.38 -10.96 47.72
N LYS A 510 14.87 -10.30 48.80
CA LYS A 510 15.42 -11.00 49.96
C LYS A 510 14.30 -11.87 50.48
N GLY A 511 14.45 -13.19 50.31
CA GLY A 511 13.62 -14.17 50.99
C GLY A 511 13.64 -13.95 52.49
N PRO A 512 12.51 -14.16 53.20
CA PRO A 512 12.51 -14.13 54.64
C PRO A 512 13.36 -15.29 55.13
N GLY A 513 14.42 -14.94 55.87
CA GLY A 513 15.21 -15.89 56.61
C GLY A 513 14.40 -16.52 57.75
N GLN A 514 14.36 -17.80 57.78
CA GLN A 514 14.66 -18.65 58.94
C GLN A 514 14.85 -20.07 58.44
#